data_b7e9da5289b3f3e131addca6474ac3f0
#
_entry.id   b7e9da5289b3f3e131addca6474ac3f0
#
_cell.length_a   1.000
_cell.length_b   1.000
_cell.length_c   1.000
_cell.angle_alpha   90.00
_cell.angle_beta   90.00
_cell.angle_gamma   90.00
#
_symmetry.space_group_name_H-M   'P 1'
#
loop_
_entity.id
_entity.type
_entity.pdbx_description
1 polymer ?
#
loop_
_entity_poly.entity_id
_entity_poly.type
_entity_poly.pdbx_seq_one_letter_code
_entity_poly.pdbx_strand_id
1 'polypeptide(L)'
;MFELRLLCPEDRVEVLSDALEALDALSVSVEDADAQTEAEQALFGEPGMPAPRGGWDRSRVLALFQTEAAAQDAGTLLQAQEFFAGCSLAGSAEVPEQDWVRLTQSQFAPVEITPQFWIVPTWHEPPAQATQVIRLDPGLAFGTGTHPTTRMCLRWIASHPLTGQRVLDYGCGSGILAIGAAKFGATAIDAVDIDEAAVRSTEANAQANDVLLKAGLPDQARGRYQTVLANILASPLKVLAPLLCAHVAPGGTLVLAGILERQTEELRLAYAPLAALEVAATEDGWVLMTARL
;
A
#
# COMPACT_ATOMS: atom_id res chain seq x y z
N MET A 1 7.59 -16.31 23.43
CA MET A 1 8.31 -17.09 22.38
C MET A 1 9.80 -16.80 22.50
N PHE A 2 10.64 -17.69 22.01
CA PHE A 2 12.10 -17.53 22.06
C PHE A 2 12.69 -17.59 20.66
N GLU A 3 13.53 -16.61 20.34
CA GLU A 3 14.19 -16.50 19.06
C GLU A 3 15.63 -17.00 19.17
N LEU A 4 15.99 -18.00 18.38
CA LEU A 4 17.35 -18.48 18.19
C LEU A 4 17.96 -17.77 17.00
N ARG A 5 19.14 -17.21 17.19
CA ARG A 5 19.90 -16.44 16.19
C ARG A 5 21.15 -17.16 15.77
N LEU A 6 21.29 -17.36 14.46
CA LEU A 6 22.46 -18.00 13.86
C LEU A 6 23.08 -17.07 12.82
N LEU A 7 24.38 -17.19 12.63
CA LEU A 7 25.10 -16.59 11.52
C LEU A 7 25.69 -17.71 10.67
N CYS A 8 25.51 -17.62 9.37
CA CYS A 8 26.00 -18.62 8.43
C CYS A 8 26.38 -18.00 7.07
N PRO A 9 27.24 -18.65 6.29
CA PRO A 9 27.49 -18.31 4.89
C PRO A 9 26.27 -18.71 4.02
N GLU A 10 26.18 -18.12 2.82
CA GLU A 10 25.06 -18.31 1.87
C GLU A 10 24.76 -19.80 1.63
N ASP A 11 25.79 -20.63 1.39
CA ASP A 11 25.65 -22.06 1.07
C ASP A 11 25.12 -22.94 2.21
N ARG A 12 24.90 -22.37 3.40
CA ARG A 12 24.36 -23.05 4.58
C ARG A 12 22.94 -22.64 4.94
N VAL A 13 22.43 -21.59 4.34
CA VAL A 13 21.09 -21.02 4.67
C VAL A 13 19.99 -22.06 4.52
N GLU A 14 19.93 -22.73 3.38
CA GLU A 14 18.87 -23.68 3.06
C GLU A 14 18.89 -24.88 4.03
N VAL A 15 20.02 -25.53 4.21
CA VAL A 15 20.15 -26.71 5.08
C VAL A 15 19.90 -26.37 6.55
N LEU A 16 20.25 -25.16 7.00
CA LEU A 16 19.95 -24.69 8.35
C LEU A 16 18.46 -24.41 8.52
N SER A 17 17.83 -23.78 7.53
CA SER A 17 16.39 -23.51 7.56
C SER A 17 15.58 -24.79 7.63
N ASP A 18 15.87 -25.76 6.78
CA ASP A 18 15.24 -27.08 6.78
C ASP A 18 15.43 -27.81 8.11
N ALA A 19 16.65 -27.76 8.67
CA ALA A 19 16.94 -28.40 9.96
C ALA A 19 16.17 -27.73 11.12
N LEU A 20 16.05 -26.40 11.11
CA LEU A 20 15.30 -25.67 12.13
C LEU A 20 13.79 -25.97 12.05
N GLU A 21 13.23 -26.04 10.84
CA GLU A 21 11.84 -26.47 10.63
C GLU A 21 11.61 -27.91 11.12
N ALA A 22 12.55 -28.81 10.84
CA ALA A 22 12.50 -30.22 11.34
C ALA A 22 12.64 -30.31 12.88
N LEU A 23 13.15 -29.30 13.54
CA LEU A 23 13.23 -29.17 14.99
C LEU A 23 12.07 -28.37 15.60
N ASP A 24 10.93 -28.31 14.89
CA ASP A 24 9.69 -27.68 15.33
C ASP A 24 9.82 -26.14 15.54
N ALA A 25 10.67 -25.46 14.78
CA ALA A 25 10.65 -24.00 14.73
C ALA A 25 9.29 -23.52 14.20
N LEU A 26 8.67 -22.56 14.88
CA LEU A 26 7.39 -21.96 14.51
C LEU A 26 7.50 -21.10 13.24
N SER A 27 8.65 -20.49 13.04
CA SER A 27 9.02 -19.76 11.83
C SER A 27 10.53 -19.69 11.71
N VAL A 28 11.01 -19.63 10.47
CA VAL A 28 12.41 -19.37 10.14
C VAL A 28 12.45 -18.18 9.18
N SER A 29 13.27 -17.18 9.48
CA SER A 29 13.53 -16.04 8.61
C SER A 29 15.03 -15.83 8.39
N VAL A 30 15.36 -15.25 7.24
CA VAL A 30 16.74 -14.99 6.85
C VAL A 30 16.90 -13.51 6.56
N GLU A 31 17.95 -12.92 7.15
CA GLU A 31 18.26 -11.50 7.02
C GLU A 31 19.74 -11.33 6.61
N ASP A 32 20.06 -10.16 6.05
CA ASP A 32 21.44 -9.76 5.87
C ASP A 32 22.13 -9.60 7.24
N ALA A 33 23.21 -10.35 7.47
CA ALA A 33 23.99 -10.22 8.71
C ALA A 33 24.73 -8.87 8.80
N ASP A 34 24.97 -8.25 7.65
CA ASP A 34 25.71 -6.99 7.50
C ASP A 34 24.79 -5.79 7.24
N ALA A 35 23.45 -5.96 7.39
CA ALA A 35 22.46 -4.87 7.31
C ALA A 35 22.87 -3.68 8.21
N GLN A 36 22.72 -2.46 7.71
CA GLN A 36 23.12 -1.20 8.36
C GLN A 36 24.64 -1.01 8.53
N THR A 37 25.46 -1.76 7.82
CA THR A 37 26.91 -1.58 7.74
C THR A 37 27.33 -1.14 6.33
N GLU A 38 28.61 -0.77 6.14
CA GLU A 38 29.15 -0.48 4.80
C GLU A 38 29.17 -1.71 3.86
N ALA A 39 28.96 -2.90 4.40
CA ALA A 39 28.93 -4.18 3.67
C ALA A 39 27.50 -4.64 3.33
N GLU A 40 26.47 -3.85 3.64
CA GLU A 40 25.07 -4.16 3.34
C GLU A 40 24.87 -4.41 1.83
N GLN A 41 24.18 -5.52 1.50
CA GLN A 41 23.94 -5.91 0.12
C GLN A 41 22.44 -6.06 -0.13
N ALA A 42 21.90 -5.29 -1.09
CA ALA A 42 20.52 -5.42 -1.52
C ALA A 42 20.31 -6.71 -2.34
N LEU A 43 19.36 -7.56 -1.94
CA LEU A 43 18.95 -8.76 -2.71
C LEU A 43 18.11 -8.43 -3.93
N PHE A 44 17.43 -7.31 -3.94
CA PHE A 44 16.54 -6.90 -5.02
C PHE A 44 17.14 -5.69 -5.73
N GLY A 45 17.44 -5.85 -7.03
CA GLY A 45 17.92 -4.75 -7.86
C GLY A 45 16.77 -3.82 -8.27
N GLU A 46 17.01 -2.52 -8.30
CA GLU A 46 16.13 -1.58 -8.98
C GLU A 46 16.17 -1.82 -10.51
N PRO A 47 15.11 -1.47 -11.26
CA PRO A 47 15.09 -1.62 -12.71
C PRO A 47 16.29 -0.91 -13.37
N GLY A 48 17.20 -1.68 -13.97
CA GLY A 48 18.43 -1.18 -14.61
C GLY A 48 19.73 -1.50 -13.85
N MET A 49 19.65 -2.15 -12.69
CA MET A 49 20.83 -2.68 -11.98
C MET A 49 21.19 -4.11 -12.44
N PRO A 50 22.44 -4.55 -12.19
CA PRO A 50 22.83 -5.94 -12.44
C PRO A 50 21.91 -6.92 -11.71
N ALA A 51 21.70 -8.11 -12.30
CA ALA A 51 20.87 -9.15 -11.70
C ALA A 51 21.32 -9.43 -10.25
N PRO A 52 20.36 -9.53 -9.30
CA PRO A 52 20.69 -9.79 -7.90
C PRO A 52 21.41 -11.12 -7.75
N ARG A 53 22.31 -11.21 -6.77
CA ARG A 53 22.95 -12.46 -6.36
C ARG A 53 21.92 -13.35 -5.67
N GLY A 54 22.16 -14.66 -5.62
CA GLY A 54 21.24 -15.65 -5.06
C GLY A 54 21.03 -15.55 -3.53
N GLY A 55 21.89 -14.79 -2.82
CA GLY A 55 21.84 -14.63 -1.37
C GLY A 55 22.91 -13.66 -0.85
N TRP A 56 22.94 -13.43 0.46
CA TRP A 56 23.97 -12.64 1.15
C TRP A 56 25.19 -13.48 1.48
N ASP A 57 26.37 -12.94 1.31
CA ASP A 57 27.64 -13.63 1.65
C ASP A 57 27.66 -14.10 3.13
N ARG A 58 27.00 -13.34 4.01
CA ARG A 58 26.73 -13.67 5.41
C ARG A 58 25.27 -13.44 5.73
N SER A 59 24.61 -14.49 6.17
CA SER A 59 23.19 -14.47 6.52
C SER A 59 22.99 -14.64 8.02
N ARG A 60 22.00 -13.93 8.55
CA ARG A 60 21.45 -14.16 9.88
C ARG A 60 20.17 -14.97 9.74
N VAL A 61 20.18 -16.18 10.29
CA VAL A 61 18.99 -17.03 10.36
C VAL A 61 18.36 -16.87 11.74
N LEU A 62 17.07 -16.52 11.77
CA LEU A 62 16.28 -16.31 12.97
C LEU A 62 15.21 -17.40 13.02
N ALA A 63 15.16 -18.17 14.10
CA ALA A 63 14.16 -19.22 14.28
C ALA A 63 13.39 -19.00 15.59
N LEU A 64 12.05 -19.00 15.50
CA LEU A 64 11.16 -18.86 16.64
C LEU A 64 10.75 -20.21 17.20
N PHE A 65 10.82 -20.34 18.53
CA PHE A 65 10.40 -21.52 19.27
C PHE A 65 9.40 -21.15 20.37
N GLN A 66 8.55 -22.14 20.73
CA GLN A 66 7.54 -21.94 21.75
C GLN A 66 8.16 -21.71 23.15
N THR A 67 9.29 -22.37 23.44
CA THR A 67 9.94 -22.35 24.75
C THR A 67 11.44 -22.11 24.62
N GLU A 68 12.03 -21.59 25.70
CA GLU A 68 13.49 -21.40 25.79
C GLU A 68 14.24 -22.72 25.64
N ALA A 69 13.75 -23.79 26.29
CA ALA A 69 14.36 -25.12 26.22
C ALA A 69 14.42 -25.64 24.76
N ALA A 70 13.32 -25.50 23.99
CA ALA A 70 13.30 -25.92 22.59
C ALA A 70 14.31 -25.14 21.73
N ALA A 71 14.46 -23.83 21.95
CA ALA A 71 15.47 -23.04 21.25
C ALA A 71 16.90 -23.44 21.60
N GLN A 72 17.18 -23.73 22.88
CA GLN A 72 18.50 -24.18 23.35
C GLN A 72 18.85 -25.59 22.85
N ASP A 73 17.87 -26.51 22.88
CA ASP A 73 18.03 -27.87 22.38
C ASP A 73 18.30 -27.86 20.88
N ALA A 74 17.56 -27.07 20.10
CA ALA A 74 17.78 -26.89 18.67
C ALA A 74 19.18 -26.38 18.38
N GLY A 75 19.63 -25.33 19.09
CA GLY A 75 20.98 -24.81 18.97
C GLY A 75 22.06 -25.85 19.25
N THR A 76 21.88 -26.66 20.28
CA THR A 76 22.81 -27.73 20.67
C THR A 76 22.86 -28.87 19.63
N LEU A 77 21.71 -29.27 19.12
CA LEU A 77 21.60 -30.30 18.09
C LEU A 77 22.23 -29.86 16.77
N LEU A 78 22.02 -28.61 16.37
CA LEU A 78 22.62 -28.05 15.16
C LEU A 78 24.14 -27.98 15.24
N GLN A 79 24.69 -27.55 16.37
CA GLN A 79 26.15 -27.47 16.59
C GLN A 79 26.85 -28.84 16.47
N ALA A 80 26.13 -29.92 16.73
CA ALA A 80 26.65 -31.28 16.61
C ALA A 80 26.65 -31.83 15.17
N GLN A 81 26.08 -31.10 14.20
CA GLN A 81 25.98 -31.53 12.80
C GLN A 81 27.20 -31.08 11.98
N GLU A 82 27.64 -31.89 11.04
CA GLU A 82 28.76 -31.56 10.14
C GLU A 82 28.44 -30.33 9.27
N PHE A 83 27.20 -30.15 8.86
CA PHE A 83 26.78 -29.02 8.03
C PHE A 83 26.82 -27.68 8.79
N PHE A 84 26.95 -27.69 10.11
CA PHE A 84 27.10 -26.49 10.93
C PHE A 84 28.51 -25.86 10.83
N ALA A 85 29.45 -26.51 10.14
CA ALA A 85 30.75 -25.96 9.91
C ALA A 85 30.69 -24.62 9.17
N GLY A 86 31.33 -23.59 9.74
CA GLY A 86 31.29 -22.21 9.22
C GLY A 86 30.09 -21.36 9.74
N CYS A 87 29.18 -21.99 10.50
CA CYS A 87 28.09 -21.30 11.16
C CYS A 87 28.42 -21.01 12.64
N SER A 88 27.69 -20.10 13.24
CA SER A 88 27.81 -19.79 14.66
C SER A 88 26.45 -19.42 15.28
N LEU A 89 26.29 -19.77 16.56
CA LEU A 89 25.17 -19.26 17.36
C LEU A 89 25.46 -17.82 17.78
N ALA A 90 24.56 -16.91 17.43
CA ALA A 90 24.62 -15.50 17.81
C ALA A 90 23.86 -15.22 19.13
N GLY A 91 23.17 -16.25 19.66
CA GLY A 91 22.44 -16.18 20.92
C GLY A 91 20.97 -16.59 20.80
N SER A 92 20.29 -16.58 21.94
CA SER A 92 18.83 -16.67 22.00
C SER A 92 18.29 -15.51 22.82
N ALA A 93 17.09 -15.04 22.48
CA ALA A 93 16.42 -13.98 23.20
C ALA A 93 14.94 -14.32 23.36
N GLU A 94 14.38 -13.95 24.50
CA GLU A 94 12.93 -13.93 24.65
C GLU A 94 12.36 -12.86 23.74
N VAL A 95 11.45 -13.27 22.84
CA VAL A 95 10.63 -12.34 22.09
C VAL A 95 9.37 -12.14 22.92
N PRO A 96 9.22 -10.98 23.54
CA PRO A 96 8.02 -10.69 24.31
C PRO A 96 6.82 -10.85 23.39
N GLU A 97 5.71 -11.36 23.90
CA GLU A 97 4.42 -11.26 23.23
C GLU A 97 4.14 -9.76 23.04
N GLN A 98 4.66 -9.23 21.95
CA GLN A 98 4.29 -7.90 21.54
C GLN A 98 2.88 -7.99 20.98
N ASP A 99 2.00 -7.18 21.48
CA ASP A 99 0.71 -6.91 20.86
C ASP A 99 0.98 -6.20 19.52
N TRP A 100 1.27 -7.01 18.49
CA TRP A 100 1.55 -6.53 17.14
C TRP A 100 0.40 -5.67 16.60
N VAL A 101 -0.81 -5.94 17.06
CA VAL A 101 -1.98 -5.14 16.73
C VAL A 101 -1.80 -3.74 17.28
N ARG A 102 -1.44 -3.61 18.55
CA ARG A 102 -1.23 -2.31 19.21
C ARG A 102 -0.01 -1.57 18.69
N LEU A 103 1.07 -2.28 18.36
CA LEU A 103 2.27 -1.71 17.73
C LEU A 103 1.96 -1.17 16.33
N THR A 104 1.29 -1.97 15.51
CA THR A 104 0.84 -1.55 14.18
C THR A 104 -0.13 -0.37 14.28
N GLN A 105 -1.10 -0.43 15.20
CA GLN A 105 -2.03 0.67 15.45
C GLN A 105 -1.33 1.96 15.86
N SER A 106 -0.27 1.89 16.67
CA SER A 106 0.47 3.08 17.10
C SER A 106 1.25 3.77 15.97
N GLN A 107 1.55 3.07 14.87
CA GLN A 107 2.26 3.63 13.72
C GLN A 107 1.35 4.44 12.79
N PHE A 108 0.03 4.27 12.89
CA PHE A 108 -0.93 4.93 12.00
C PHE A 108 -1.73 5.99 12.75
N ALA A 109 -1.24 7.22 12.70
CA ALA A 109 -1.94 8.38 13.24
C ALA A 109 -3.04 8.88 12.27
N PRO A 110 -4.04 9.63 12.76
CA PRO A 110 -4.97 10.35 11.91
C PRO A 110 -4.27 11.25 10.89
N VAL A 111 -4.74 11.25 9.64
CA VAL A 111 -4.16 12.01 8.53
C VAL A 111 -5.04 13.22 8.24
N GLU A 112 -4.46 14.42 8.33
CA GLU A 112 -5.12 15.65 7.95
C GLU A 112 -5.13 15.83 6.44
N ILE A 113 -6.32 15.99 5.86
CA ILE A 113 -6.50 16.36 4.44
C ILE A 113 -6.73 17.88 4.35
N THR A 114 -7.65 18.39 5.15
CA THR A 114 -7.85 19.81 5.44
C THR A 114 -8.15 19.96 6.95
N PRO A 115 -8.12 21.16 7.53
CA PRO A 115 -8.43 21.32 8.97
C PRO A 115 -9.76 20.69 9.41
N GLN A 116 -10.75 20.60 8.51
CA GLN A 116 -12.06 20.01 8.80
C GLN A 116 -12.24 18.60 8.26
N PHE A 117 -11.32 18.09 7.42
CA PHE A 117 -11.44 16.78 6.76
C PHE A 117 -10.25 15.88 7.09
N TRP A 118 -10.53 14.72 7.69
CA TRP A 118 -9.53 13.81 8.21
C TRP A 118 -9.78 12.38 7.79
N ILE A 119 -8.71 11.61 7.65
CA ILE A 119 -8.76 10.14 7.62
C ILE A 119 -8.35 9.68 9.01
N VAL A 120 -9.17 8.86 9.64
CA VAL A 120 -8.99 8.46 11.03
C VAL A 120 -9.16 6.95 11.13
N PRO A 121 -8.12 6.21 11.55
CA PRO A 121 -8.24 4.78 11.88
C PRO A 121 -9.32 4.54 12.93
N THR A 122 -9.94 3.35 12.93
CA THR A 122 -11.07 3.03 13.82
C THR A 122 -10.70 3.10 15.31
N TRP A 123 -9.44 2.89 15.66
CA TRP A 123 -8.90 2.95 17.03
C TRP A 123 -8.51 4.35 17.51
N HIS A 124 -8.68 5.38 16.68
CA HIS A 124 -8.44 6.77 17.06
C HIS A 124 -9.74 7.57 17.13
N GLU A 125 -9.79 8.52 18.08
CA GLU A 125 -10.83 9.53 18.07
C GLU A 125 -10.53 10.62 17.05
N PRO A 126 -11.54 11.13 16.33
CA PRO A 126 -11.35 12.24 15.42
C PRO A 126 -10.89 13.50 16.17
N PRO A 127 -10.02 14.32 15.58
CA PRO A 127 -9.71 15.64 16.11
C PRO A 127 -10.97 16.50 16.28
N ALA A 128 -11.02 17.33 17.31
CA ALA A 128 -12.21 18.12 17.66
C ALA A 128 -12.69 19.06 16.52
N GLN A 129 -11.78 19.49 15.65
CA GLN A 129 -12.09 20.36 14.51
C GLN A 129 -12.58 19.57 13.28
N ALA A 130 -12.51 18.24 13.26
CA ALA A 130 -12.91 17.43 12.13
C ALA A 130 -14.44 17.42 12.00
N THR A 131 -14.96 17.93 10.89
CA THR A 131 -16.39 17.89 10.55
C THR A 131 -16.69 16.82 9.50
N GLN A 132 -15.68 16.42 8.74
CA GLN A 132 -15.72 15.32 7.78
C GLN A 132 -14.63 14.31 8.15
N VAL A 133 -15.03 13.05 8.25
CA VAL A 133 -14.13 11.96 8.63
C VAL A 133 -14.34 10.77 7.72
N ILE A 134 -13.24 10.25 7.18
CA ILE A 134 -13.20 8.90 6.60
C ILE A 134 -12.60 7.97 7.64
N ARG A 135 -13.34 6.95 8.06
CA ARG A 135 -12.85 5.84 8.88
C ARG A 135 -12.17 4.83 7.99
N LEU A 136 -10.87 4.68 8.13
CA LEU A 136 -10.09 3.77 7.31
C LEU A 136 -8.92 3.19 8.10
N ASP A 137 -8.92 1.88 8.22
CA ASP A 137 -7.82 1.14 8.82
C ASP A 137 -6.79 0.78 7.73
N PRO A 138 -5.49 0.85 8.03
CA PRO A 138 -4.46 0.33 7.14
C PRO A 138 -4.71 -1.16 6.87
N GLY A 139 -4.82 -1.52 5.61
CA GLY A 139 -5.12 -2.87 5.17
C GLY A 139 -4.25 -3.30 3.97
N LEU A 140 -4.56 -4.45 3.41
CA LEU A 140 -3.88 -5.00 2.23
C LEU A 140 -4.18 -4.22 0.94
N ALA A 141 -5.29 -3.47 0.89
CA ALA A 141 -5.63 -2.67 -0.27
C ALA A 141 -4.87 -1.34 -0.29
N PHE A 142 -4.40 -0.94 -1.47
CA PHE A 142 -3.72 0.35 -1.68
C PHE A 142 -4.65 1.52 -1.38
N GLY A 143 -4.09 2.64 -0.87
CA GLY A 143 -4.86 3.87 -0.61
C GLY A 143 -5.19 4.08 0.87
N THR A 144 -4.18 4.05 1.76
CA THR A 144 -4.34 4.36 3.20
C THR A 144 -4.51 5.85 3.50
N GLY A 145 -4.41 6.70 2.47
CA GLY A 145 -4.52 8.16 2.62
C GLY A 145 -3.22 8.89 2.95
N THR A 146 -2.15 8.19 3.30
CA THR A 146 -0.85 8.80 3.62
C THR A 146 -0.07 9.24 2.39
N HIS A 147 -0.34 8.63 1.22
CA HIS A 147 0.37 8.94 0.00
C HIS A 147 -0.02 10.32 -0.56
N PRO A 148 0.94 11.13 -1.07
CA PRO A 148 0.67 12.47 -1.62
C PRO A 148 -0.45 12.49 -2.66
N THR A 149 -0.49 11.52 -3.57
CA THR A 149 -1.51 11.44 -4.63
C THR A 149 -2.92 11.30 -4.07
N THR A 150 -3.11 10.50 -3.02
CA THR A 150 -4.39 10.33 -2.34
C THR A 150 -4.80 11.62 -1.63
N ARG A 151 -3.86 12.25 -0.91
CA ARG A 151 -4.12 13.55 -0.24
C ARG A 151 -4.52 14.63 -1.24
N MET A 152 -3.82 14.75 -2.37
CA MET A 152 -4.16 15.72 -3.42
C MET A 152 -5.56 15.48 -3.98
N CYS A 153 -5.93 14.22 -4.29
CA CYS A 153 -7.28 13.88 -4.75
C CYS A 153 -8.35 14.25 -3.71
N LEU A 154 -8.14 13.93 -2.44
CA LEU A 154 -9.09 14.23 -1.37
C LEU A 154 -9.23 15.74 -1.12
N ARG A 155 -8.14 16.51 -1.20
CA ARG A 155 -8.22 17.98 -1.15
C ARG A 155 -8.96 18.56 -2.35
N TRP A 156 -8.73 17.98 -3.54
CA TRP A 156 -9.48 18.36 -4.72
C TRP A 156 -10.99 18.12 -4.52
N ILE A 157 -11.38 16.93 -4.03
CA ILE A 157 -12.76 16.58 -3.70
C ILE A 157 -13.34 17.58 -2.69
N ALA A 158 -12.59 17.91 -1.63
CA ALA A 158 -13.05 18.82 -0.58
C ALA A 158 -13.25 20.27 -1.07
N SER A 159 -12.53 20.70 -2.13
CA SER A 159 -12.58 22.05 -2.67
C SER A 159 -13.53 22.21 -3.87
N HIS A 160 -14.13 21.14 -4.34
CA HIS A 160 -15.03 21.16 -5.50
C HIS A 160 -16.44 20.67 -5.12
N PRO A 161 -17.51 21.34 -5.56
CA PRO A 161 -18.87 20.91 -5.21
C PRO A 161 -19.24 19.62 -5.98
N LEU A 162 -19.39 18.52 -5.26
CA LEU A 162 -19.86 17.24 -5.80
C LEU A 162 -21.33 16.96 -5.53
N THR A 163 -22.03 17.90 -4.90
CA THR A 163 -23.43 17.73 -4.50
C THR A 163 -24.32 17.38 -5.69
N GLY A 164 -24.98 16.22 -5.58
CA GLY A 164 -25.89 15.72 -6.63
C GLY A 164 -25.17 15.11 -7.84
N GLN A 165 -23.83 15.10 -7.88
CA GLN A 165 -23.08 14.55 -9.00
C GLN A 165 -23.04 13.02 -8.98
N ARG A 166 -22.95 12.47 -10.17
CA ARG A 166 -22.53 11.09 -10.39
C ARG A 166 -21.02 11.03 -10.55
N VAL A 167 -20.37 10.19 -9.75
CA VAL A 167 -18.90 10.08 -9.67
C VAL A 167 -18.46 8.66 -10.02
N LEU A 168 -17.38 8.53 -10.78
CA LEU A 168 -16.66 7.27 -11.02
C LEU A 168 -15.29 7.36 -10.34
N ASP A 169 -14.96 6.36 -9.55
CA ASP A 169 -13.61 6.10 -9.03
C ASP A 169 -13.05 4.87 -9.75
N TYR A 170 -12.11 5.09 -10.68
CA TYR A 170 -11.53 4.05 -11.52
C TYR A 170 -10.16 3.63 -11.02
N GLY A 171 -10.01 2.38 -10.58
CA GLY A 171 -8.88 1.90 -9.79
C GLY A 171 -9.05 2.30 -8.33
N CYS A 172 -10.20 1.94 -7.74
CA CYS A 172 -10.64 2.47 -6.45
C CYS A 172 -9.83 1.97 -5.25
N GLY A 173 -9.15 0.83 -5.35
CA GLY A 173 -8.33 0.28 -4.27
C GLY A 173 -9.12 0.09 -2.97
N SER A 174 -8.82 0.89 -1.96
CA SER A 174 -9.55 0.92 -0.68
C SER A 174 -10.93 1.60 -0.76
N GLY A 175 -11.26 2.25 -1.89
CA GLY A 175 -12.48 3.05 -2.05
C GLY A 175 -12.41 4.45 -1.44
N ILE A 176 -11.26 4.87 -0.96
CA ILE A 176 -11.11 6.12 -0.20
C ILE A 176 -11.59 7.36 -0.96
N LEU A 177 -11.35 7.43 -2.28
CA LEU A 177 -11.78 8.57 -3.10
C LEU A 177 -13.29 8.55 -3.34
N ALA A 178 -13.86 7.37 -3.61
CA ALA A 178 -15.30 7.16 -3.73
C ALA A 178 -16.03 7.55 -2.42
N ILE A 179 -15.51 7.10 -1.27
CA ILE A 179 -16.04 7.46 0.06
C ILE A 179 -15.89 8.97 0.28
N GLY A 180 -14.74 9.55 -0.06
CA GLY A 180 -14.54 11.00 -0.01
C GLY A 180 -15.58 11.75 -0.84
N ALA A 181 -15.80 11.34 -2.08
CA ALA A 181 -16.82 11.95 -2.96
C ALA A 181 -18.22 11.90 -2.34
N ALA A 182 -18.60 10.77 -1.72
CA ALA A 182 -19.88 10.65 -1.02
C ALA A 182 -19.99 11.62 0.17
N LYS A 183 -18.97 11.71 1.00
CA LYS A 183 -18.92 12.64 2.14
C LYS A 183 -19.05 14.11 1.71
N PHE A 184 -18.65 14.43 0.46
CA PHE A 184 -18.79 15.75 -0.15
C PHE A 184 -20.00 15.89 -1.09
N GLY A 185 -21.00 15.01 -0.95
CA GLY A 185 -22.33 15.18 -1.49
C GLY A 185 -22.60 14.52 -2.84
N ALA A 186 -21.68 13.71 -3.38
CA ALA A 186 -21.98 12.88 -4.54
C ALA A 186 -23.12 11.90 -4.21
N THR A 187 -24.05 11.70 -5.15
CA THR A 187 -25.27 10.92 -4.89
C THR A 187 -25.31 9.58 -5.62
N ALA A 188 -24.52 9.41 -6.67
CA ALA A 188 -24.42 8.16 -7.41
C ALA A 188 -22.93 7.90 -7.68
N ILE A 189 -22.38 6.90 -7.01
CA ILE A 189 -20.96 6.61 -7.04
C ILE A 189 -20.75 5.18 -7.48
N ASP A 190 -20.01 5.02 -8.58
CA ASP A 190 -19.50 3.74 -9.04
C ASP A 190 -17.99 3.73 -8.75
N ALA A 191 -17.50 2.69 -8.07
CA ALA A 191 -16.10 2.47 -7.73
C ALA A 191 -15.66 1.16 -8.33
N VAL A 192 -14.66 1.18 -9.23
CA VAL A 192 -14.27 -0.03 -9.94
C VAL A 192 -12.78 -0.30 -9.82
N ASP A 193 -12.44 -1.58 -9.71
CA ASP A 193 -11.05 -2.05 -9.71
C ASP A 193 -10.93 -3.38 -10.47
N ILE A 194 -9.74 -3.66 -11.01
CA ILE A 194 -9.45 -4.95 -11.66
C ILE A 194 -9.23 -6.08 -10.64
N ASP A 195 -8.90 -5.71 -9.40
CA ASP A 195 -8.68 -6.65 -8.31
C ASP A 195 -9.95 -6.81 -7.46
N GLU A 196 -10.48 -8.02 -7.42
CA GLU A 196 -11.64 -8.34 -6.57
C GLU A 196 -11.37 -8.12 -5.06
N ALA A 197 -10.10 -8.19 -4.61
CA ALA A 197 -9.78 -7.89 -3.22
C ALA A 197 -9.94 -6.39 -2.94
N ALA A 198 -9.59 -5.53 -3.89
CA ALA A 198 -9.83 -4.09 -3.82
C ALA A 198 -11.34 -3.78 -3.82
N VAL A 199 -12.12 -4.46 -4.66
CA VAL A 199 -13.59 -4.32 -4.67
C VAL A 199 -14.19 -4.67 -3.30
N ARG A 200 -13.82 -5.82 -2.72
CA ARG A 200 -14.28 -6.22 -1.37
C ARG A 200 -13.86 -5.22 -0.29
N SER A 201 -12.63 -4.70 -0.38
CA SER A 201 -12.13 -3.68 0.54
C SER A 201 -12.94 -2.39 0.44
N THR A 202 -13.24 -1.94 -0.79
CA THR A 202 -14.10 -0.77 -1.05
C THR A 202 -15.49 -0.94 -0.43
N GLU A 203 -16.14 -2.10 -0.58
CA GLU A 203 -17.44 -2.39 0.00
C GLU A 203 -17.42 -2.33 1.53
N ALA A 204 -16.41 -3.00 2.14
CA ALA A 204 -16.25 -2.99 3.60
C ALA A 204 -16.00 -1.59 4.15
N ASN A 205 -15.13 -0.81 3.49
CA ASN A 205 -14.82 0.55 3.90
C ASN A 205 -16.01 1.50 3.69
N ALA A 206 -16.78 1.34 2.62
CA ALA A 206 -18.00 2.11 2.39
C ALA A 206 -19.02 1.85 3.51
N GLN A 207 -19.21 0.59 3.89
CA GLN A 207 -20.07 0.21 5.01
C GLN A 207 -19.59 0.82 6.33
N ALA A 208 -18.30 0.77 6.64
CA ALA A 208 -17.71 1.34 7.85
C ALA A 208 -17.86 2.87 7.93
N ASN A 209 -18.11 3.52 6.79
CA ASN A 209 -18.30 4.97 6.68
C ASN A 209 -19.76 5.39 6.49
N ASP A 210 -20.72 4.46 6.53
CA ASP A 210 -22.14 4.71 6.26
C ASP A 210 -22.38 5.36 4.88
N VAL A 211 -21.63 4.93 3.87
CA VAL A 211 -21.68 5.47 2.51
C VAL A 211 -22.29 4.45 1.57
N LEU A 212 -23.23 4.92 0.74
CA LEU A 212 -23.81 4.13 -0.33
C LEU A 212 -23.05 4.37 -1.64
N LEU A 213 -22.43 3.32 -2.17
CA LEU A 213 -21.78 3.30 -3.48
C LEU A 213 -21.94 1.91 -4.11
N LYS A 214 -21.60 1.81 -5.39
CA LYS A 214 -21.54 0.52 -6.10
C LYS A 214 -20.07 0.21 -6.39
N ALA A 215 -19.56 -0.85 -5.77
CA ALA A 215 -18.24 -1.36 -6.08
C ALA A 215 -18.32 -2.55 -7.05
N GLY A 216 -17.31 -2.73 -7.90
CA GLY A 216 -17.23 -3.88 -8.79
C GLY A 216 -16.07 -3.85 -9.77
N LEU A 217 -16.09 -4.79 -10.70
CA LEU A 217 -15.09 -4.85 -11.78
C LEU A 217 -15.31 -3.73 -12.80
N PRO A 218 -14.34 -3.40 -13.67
CA PRO A 218 -14.40 -2.27 -14.60
C PRO A 218 -15.60 -2.28 -15.56
N ASP A 219 -16.18 -3.43 -15.88
CA ASP A 219 -17.37 -3.56 -16.72
C ASP A 219 -18.67 -3.04 -16.05
N GLN A 220 -18.64 -2.80 -14.75
CA GLN A 220 -19.74 -2.17 -14.01
C GLN A 220 -19.79 -0.65 -14.20
N ALA A 221 -18.68 -0.01 -14.58
CA ALA A 221 -18.67 1.41 -14.92
C ALA A 221 -19.47 1.64 -16.21
N ARG A 222 -20.67 2.22 -16.10
CA ARG A 222 -21.56 2.39 -17.25
C ARG A 222 -22.03 3.82 -17.39
N GLY A 223 -21.99 4.31 -18.63
CA GLY A 223 -22.47 5.66 -18.96
C GLY A 223 -21.46 6.74 -18.62
N ARG A 224 -21.96 7.94 -18.32
CA ARG A 224 -21.13 9.14 -18.10
C ARG A 224 -21.32 9.69 -16.69
N TYR A 225 -20.26 10.32 -16.19
CA TYR A 225 -20.14 10.85 -14.84
C TYR A 225 -19.73 12.32 -14.89
N GLN A 226 -20.24 13.14 -14.00
CA GLN A 226 -19.83 14.53 -13.90
C GLN A 226 -18.38 14.64 -13.40
N THR A 227 -17.94 13.67 -12.59
CA THR A 227 -16.55 13.59 -12.15
C THR A 227 -16.04 12.15 -12.31
N VAL A 228 -14.88 12.01 -12.96
CA VAL A 228 -14.15 10.76 -13.07
C VAL A 228 -12.81 10.92 -12.35
N LEU A 229 -12.58 10.11 -11.35
CA LEU A 229 -11.35 10.05 -10.56
C LEU A 229 -10.56 8.81 -11.00
N ALA A 230 -9.23 8.94 -11.17
CA ALA A 230 -8.36 7.80 -11.36
C ALA A 230 -6.99 8.10 -10.72
N ASN A 231 -6.70 7.42 -9.60
CA ASN A 231 -5.43 7.50 -8.90
C ASN A 231 -4.65 6.21 -9.08
N ILE A 232 -4.14 5.99 -10.28
CA ILE A 232 -3.39 4.80 -10.69
C ILE A 232 -2.10 5.20 -11.38
N LEU A 233 -1.22 4.24 -11.68
CA LEU A 233 0.07 4.52 -12.30
C LEU A 233 -0.07 5.18 -13.69
N ALA A 234 0.91 5.99 -14.08
CA ALA A 234 0.92 6.73 -15.33
C ALA A 234 0.79 5.85 -16.60
N SER A 235 1.39 4.66 -16.60
CA SER A 235 1.31 3.77 -17.78
C SER A 235 -0.10 3.27 -18.06
N PRO A 236 -0.86 2.72 -17.09
CA PRO A 236 -2.28 2.45 -17.27
C PRO A 236 -3.09 3.69 -17.64
N LEU A 237 -2.84 4.86 -17.04
CA LEU A 237 -3.57 6.08 -17.36
C LEU A 237 -3.45 6.45 -18.86
N LYS A 238 -2.26 6.29 -19.45
CA LYS A 238 -2.07 6.54 -20.90
C LYS A 238 -2.89 5.58 -21.77
N VAL A 239 -2.89 4.28 -21.42
CA VAL A 239 -3.63 3.26 -22.17
C VAL A 239 -5.14 3.47 -22.04
N LEU A 240 -5.60 3.84 -20.86
CA LEU A 240 -7.02 4.03 -20.54
C LEU A 240 -7.56 5.41 -20.93
N ALA A 241 -6.74 6.31 -21.50
CA ALA A 241 -7.16 7.67 -21.81
C ALA A 241 -8.48 7.75 -22.62
N PRO A 242 -8.69 6.98 -23.72
CA PRO A 242 -9.95 7.01 -24.44
C PRO A 242 -11.15 6.56 -23.59
N LEU A 243 -10.95 5.53 -22.78
CA LEU A 243 -12.00 4.97 -21.92
C LEU A 243 -12.40 5.97 -20.83
N LEU A 244 -11.42 6.50 -20.10
CA LEU A 244 -11.66 7.45 -19.01
C LEU A 244 -12.35 8.73 -19.53
N CYS A 245 -11.89 9.28 -20.67
CA CYS A 245 -12.52 10.43 -21.29
C CYS A 245 -13.96 10.13 -21.76
N ALA A 246 -14.22 8.93 -22.29
CA ALA A 246 -15.56 8.52 -22.72
C ALA A 246 -16.55 8.44 -21.53
N HIS A 247 -16.07 8.18 -20.34
CA HIS A 247 -16.88 8.18 -19.12
C HIS A 247 -17.16 9.58 -18.57
N VAL A 248 -16.48 10.62 -19.00
CA VAL A 248 -16.77 11.98 -18.56
C VAL A 248 -18.02 12.53 -19.28
N ALA A 249 -18.93 13.08 -18.53
CA ALA A 249 -20.11 13.78 -19.09
C ALA A 249 -19.69 15.11 -19.74
N PRO A 250 -20.43 15.62 -20.75
CA PRO A 250 -20.18 16.96 -21.29
C PRO A 250 -20.17 18.01 -20.17
N GLY A 251 -19.09 18.82 -20.12
CA GLY A 251 -18.85 19.78 -19.05
C GLY A 251 -18.40 19.15 -17.73
N GLY A 252 -18.15 17.84 -17.69
CA GLY A 252 -17.64 17.13 -16.53
C GLY A 252 -16.13 17.27 -16.36
N THR A 253 -15.60 16.72 -15.29
CA THR A 253 -14.20 16.83 -14.92
C THR A 253 -13.56 15.44 -14.80
N LEU A 254 -12.39 15.31 -15.41
CA LEU A 254 -11.47 14.19 -15.23
C LEU A 254 -10.37 14.60 -14.22
N VAL A 255 -10.09 13.77 -13.24
CA VAL A 255 -9.07 13.99 -12.21
C VAL A 255 -8.15 12.79 -12.19
N LEU A 256 -6.88 13.01 -12.48
CA LEU A 256 -5.86 11.97 -12.60
C LEU A 256 -4.76 12.19 -11.57
N ALA A 257 -4.34 11.15 -10.89
CA ALA A 257 -3.21 11.13 -9.95
C ALA A 257 -2.46 9.80 -10.03
N GLY A 258 -1.40 9.63 -9.24
CA GLY A 258 -0.49 8.49 -9.39
C GLY A 258 0.58 8.76 -10.45
N ILE A 259 0.86 10.04 -10.71
CA ILE A 259 1.71 10.53 -11.78
C ILE A 259 2.92 11.25 -11.14
N LEU A 260 4.13 10.80 -11.46
CA LEU A 260 5.33 11.53 -11.09
C LEU A 260 5.46 12.81 -11.92
N GLU A 261 6.01 13.88 -11.34
CA GLU A 261 6.17 15.16 -12.00
C GLU A 261 6.88 15.05 -13.37
N ARG A 262 7.91 14.19 -13.47
CA ARG A 262 8.62 13.91 -14.74
C ARG A 262 7.75 13.26 -15.82
N GLN A 263 6.59 12.69 -15.48
CA GLN A 263 5.67 12.00 -16.39
C GLN A 263 4.55 12.92 -16.92
N THR A 264 4.50 14.16 -16.46
CA THR A 264 3.44 15.13 -16.80
C THR A 264 3.28 15.32 -18.30
N GLU A 265 4.37 15.53 -19.03
CA GLU A 265 4.32 15.78 -20.47
C GLU A 265 3.90 14.53 -21.27
N GLU A 266 4.29 13.34 -20.81
CA GLU A 266 3.82 12.08 -21.40
C GLU A 266 2.30 11.95 -21.30
N LEU A 267 1.72 12.28 -20.13
CA LEU A 267 0.27 12.26 -19.93
C LEU A 267 -0.42 13.31 -20.79
N ARG A 268 0.11 14.56 -20.83
CA ARG A 268 -0.44 15.63 -21.70
C ARG A 268 -0.51 15.18 -23.14
N LEU A 269 0.56 14.60 -23.68
CA LEU A 269 0.61 14.11 -25.06
C LEU A 269 -0.39 12.97 -25.32
N ALA A 270 -0.51 12.02 -24.37
CA ALA A 270 -1.44 10.91 -24.51
C ALA A 270 -2.91 11.36 -24.51
N TYR A 271 -3.23 12.40 -23.73
CA TYR A 271 -4.59 12.92 -23.63
C TYR A 271 -4.90 14.04 -24.63
N ALA A 272 -3.91 14.68 -25.25
CA ALA A 272 -4.09 15.83 -26.15
C ALA A 272 -5.18 15.65 -27.24
N PRO A 273 -5.38 14.46 -27.84
CA PRO A 273 -6.45 14.27 -28.81
C PRO A 273 -7.87 14.26 -28.20
N LEU A 274 -7.97 14.13 -26.88
CA LEU A 274 -9.22 13.87 -26.17
C LEU A 274 -9.57 15.01 -25.20
N ALA A 275 -8.58 15.55 -24.49
CA ALA A 275 -8.75 16.55 -23.45
C ALA A 275 -7.43 17.27 -23.16
N ALA A 276 -7.52 18.55 -22.79
CA ALA A 276 -6.37 19.33 -22.33
C ALA A 276 -6.13 19.07 -20.84
N LEU A 277 -5.09 18.30 -20.49
CA LEU A 277 -4.70 18.07 -19.09
C LEU A 277 -3.89 19.24 -18.55
N GLU A 278 -4.30 19.74 -17.38
CA GLU A 278 -3.59 20.79 -16.63
C GLU A 278 -3.15 20.23 -15.27
N VAL A 279 -1.98 20.65 -14.78
CA VAL A 279 -1.54 20.34 -13.43
C VAL A 279 -2.31 21.22 -12.46
N ALA A 280 -3.09 20.59 -11.59
CA ALA A 280 -3.90 21.26 -10.57
C ALA A 280 -3.21 21.29 -9.20
N ALA A 281 -2.33 20.33 -8.89
CA ALA A 281 -1.56 20.29 -7.66
C ALA A 281 -0.25 19.51 -7.85
N THR A 282 0.74 19.82 -7.01
CA THR A 282 2.01 19.10 -6.92
C THR A 282 2.37 18.91 -5.45
N GLU A 283 2.79 17.70 -5.05
CA GLU A 283 3.21 17.38 -3.70
C GLU A 283 4.25 16.26 -3.75
N ASP A 284 5.39 16.44 -3.11
CA ASP A 284 6.46 15.44 -2.95
C ASP A 284 6.88 14.75 -4.28
N GLY A 285 6.99 15.53 -5.38
CA GLY A 285 7.37 15.04 -6.70
C GLY A 285 6.25 14.29 -7.45
N TRP A 286 5.01 14.32 -6.93
CA TRP A 286 3.80 13.78 -7.56
C TRP A 286 2.89 14.93 -8.03
N VAL A 287 2.12 14.68 -9.07
CA VAL A 287 1.17 15.65 -9.60
C VAL A 287 -0.26 15.09 -9.61
N LEU A 288 -1.20 16.01 -9.43
CA LEU A 288 -2.61 15.82 -9.76
C LEU A 288 -2.92 16.63 -11.00
N MET A 289 -3.48 15.98 -12.00
CA MET A 289 -3.87 16.63 -13.25
C MET A 289 -5.38 16.59 -13.44
N THR A 290 -5.92 17.64 -14.04
CA THR A 290 -7.36 17.73 -14.33
C THR A 290 -7.60 18.13 -15.77
N ALA A 291 -8.75 17.70 -16.30
CA ALA A 291 -9.29 18.20 -17.57
C ALA A 291 -10.79 18.38 -17.47
N ARG A 292 -11.33 19.37 -18.17
CA ARG A 292 -12.77 19.55 -18.37
C ARG A 292 -13.14 19.13 -19.78
N LEU A 293 -14.16 18.30 -19.96
CA LEU A 293 -14.61 17.76 -21.24
C LEU A 293 -15.99 18.26 -21.63
#